data_8419cccd95062791fd15b44995c584f9
#
_entry.id   8419cccd95062791fd15b44995c584f9
#
_cell.length_a   1.000
_cell.length_b   1.000
_cell.length_c   1.000
_cell.angle_alpha   90.00
_cell.angle_beta   90.00
_cell.angle_gamma   90.00
#
_symmetry.space_group_name_H-M   'P 1'
#
loop_
_entity.id
_entity.type
_entity.pdbx_description
1 polymer ?
#
loop_
_entity_poly.entity_id
_entity_poly.type
_entity_poly.pdbx_seq_one_letter_code
_entity_poly.pdbx_strand_id
1 'polypeptide(L)' 'MEVKTKTAEERYLKLTRKYPTVIQKIPLMHLSSFLGIVPQSLSRIRKKLHENRKS' A
#
# COMPACT_ATOMS: atom_id res chain seq x y z
N MET A 1 -9.98 -14.95 0.12
CA MET A 1 -10.29 -13.74 0.36
C MET A 1 -9.24 -12.74 0.36
N GLU A 2 -8.17 -12.93 1.01
CA GLU A 2 -7.12 -11.97 1.04
C GLU A 2 -6.20 -12.03 -0.14
N VAL A 3 -6.50 -12.87 -1.09
CA VAL A 3 -5.63 -13.06 -2.24
C VAL A 3 -5.37 -11.76 -2.97
N LYS A 4 -6.43 -11.02 -3.26
CA LYS A 4 -6.27 -9.77 -3.97
C LYS A 4 -5.49 -8.75 -3.17
N THR A 5 -5.77 -8.69 -1.89
CA THR A 5 -5.09 -7.76 -1.02
C THR A 5 -3.60 -8.08 -0.94
N LYS A 6 -3.29 -9.36 -1.00
CA LYS A 6 -1.90 -9.79 -0.93
C LYS A 6 -1.11 -9.28 -2.12
N THR A 7 -1.69 -9.36 -3.30
CA THR A 7 -1.01 -8.89 -4.50
C THR A 7 -0.76 -7.39 -4.42
N ALA A 8 -1.77 -6.64 -4.00
CA ALA A 8 -1.62 -5.20 -3.88
C ALA A 8 -0.60 -4.86 -2.81
N GLU A 9 -0.57 -5.65 -1.76
CA GLU A 9 0.36 -5.44 -0.67
C GLU A 9 1.79 -5.59 -1.16
N GLU A 10 2.05 -6.59 -1.96
CA GLU A 10 3.38 -6.81 -2.49
C GLU A 10 3.81 -5.67 -3.40
N ARG A 11 2.89 -5.21 -4.24
CA ARG A 11 3.19 -4.10 -5.13
C ARG A 11 3.47 -2.84 -4.34
N TYR A 12 2.68 -2.61 -3.32
CA TYR A 12 2.86 -1.44 -2.49
C TYR A 12 4.23 -1.47 -1.80
N LEU A 13 4.62 -2.64 -1.32
CA LEU A 13 5.91 -2.79 -0.68
C LEU A 13 7.04 -2.47 -1.64
N LYS A 14 6.94 -2.96 -2.85
CA LYS A 14 7.97 -2.69 -3.85
C LYS A 14 8.08 -1.21 -4.13
N LEU A 15 6.95 -0.55 -4.28
CA LEU A 15 6.95 0.87 -4.55
C LEU A 15 7.53 1.66 -3.39
N THR A 16 7.18 1.26 -2.19
CA THR A 16 7.66 1.93 -1.01
C THR A 16 9.17 1.82 -0.88
N ARG A 17 9.71 0.68 -1.24
CA ARG A 17 11.14 0.47 -1.17
C ARG A 17 11.88 1.23 -2.26
N LYS A 18 11.29 1.23 -3.46
CA LYS A 18 11.94 1.85 -4.60
C LYS A 18 11.78 3.35 -4.61
N TYR A 19 10.60 3.80 -4.25
CA TYR A 19 10.29 5.23 -4.31
C TYR A 19 9.65 5.70 -3.01
N PRO A 20 10.37 5.68 -1.92
CA PRO A 20 9.79 6.05 -0.61
C PRO A 20 9.26 7.48 -0.59
N THR A 21 10.01 8.40 -1.18
CA THR A 21 9.58 9.80 -1.17
C THR A 21 8.36 10.01 -2.04
N VAL A 22 8.36 9.38 -3.21
CA VAL A 22 7.24 9.54 -4.14
C VAL A 22 5.96 8.97 -3.54
N ILE A 23 6.07 7.83 -2.89
CA ILE A 23 4.91 7.19 -2.27
C ILE A 23 4.27 8.11 -1.23
N GLN A 24 5.08 8.81 -0.49
CA GLN A 24 4.57 9.70 0.54
C GLN A 24 3.82 10.89 -0.04
N LYS A 25 4.20 11.31 -1.24
CA LYS A 25 3.60 12.46 -1.87
C LYS A 25 2.35 12.11 -2.67
N ILE A 26 2.20 10.86 -3.04
CA ILE A 26 1.05 10.45 -3.84
C ILE A 26 -0.19 10.34 -2.95
N PRO A 27 -1.30 10.98 -3.34
CA PRO A 27 -2.54 10.85 -2.58
C PRO A 27 -3.00 9.41 -2.52
N LEU A 28 -3.62 9.06 -1.42
CA LEU A 28 -4.08 7.70 -1.19
C LEU A 28 -5.00 7.23 -2.32
N MET A 29 -5.88 8.10 -2.77
CA MET A 29 -6.82 7.74 -3.83
C MET A 29 -6.10 7.38 -5.13
N HIS A 30 -5.09 8.14 -5.47
CA HIS A 30 -4.35 7.87 -6.69
C HIS A 30 -3.56 6.57 -6.56
N LEU A 31 -2.96 6.37 -5.42
CA LEU A 31 -2.17 5.17 -5.19
C LEU A 31 -3.05 3.92 -5.21
N SER A 32 -4.21 3.98 -4.60
CA SER A 32 -5.12 2.85 -4.61
C SER A 32 -5.59 2.54 -6.02
N SER A 33 -5.83 3.56 -6.80
CA SER A 33 -6.24 3.37 -8.19
C SER A 33 -5.12 2.70 -8.98
N PHE A 34 -3.90 3.10 -8.72
CA PHE A 34 -2.74 2.53 -9.40
C PHE A 34 -2.60 1.04 -9.06
N LEU A 35 -2.86 0.72 -7.80
CA LEU A 35 -2.75 -0.66 -7.35
C LEU A 35 -3.98 -1.50 -7.70
N GLY A 36 -5.03 -0.84 -8.13
CA GLY A 36 -6.23 -1.57 -8.50
C GLY A 36 -7.07 -2.02 -7.32
N ILE A 37 -7.02 -1.28 -6.23
CA ILE A 37 -7.81 -1.59 -5.04
C ILE A 37 -8.51 -0.34 -4.56
N VAL A 38 -9.47 -0.53 -3.65
CA VAL A 38 -10.18 0.61 -3.09
C VAL A 38 -9.31 1.27 -2.02
N PRO A 39 -9.51 2.57 -1.80
CA PRO A 39 -8.71 3.29 -0.81
C PRO A 39 -8.75 2.68 0.58
N GLN A 40 -9.88 2.10 0.94
CA GLN A 40 -10.00 1.48 2.26
C GLN A 40 -9.03 0.31 2.40
N SER A 41 -8.89 -0.48 1.34
CA SER A 41 -7.98 -1.61 1.37
C SER A 41 -6.55 -1.13 1.50
N LEU A 42 -6.20 -0.08 0.76
CA LEU A 42 -4.86 0.46 0.83
C LEU A 42 -4.57 1.01 2.21
N SER A 43 -5.55 1.65 2.80
CA SER A 43 -5.37 2.19 4.14
C SER A 43 -5.07 1.07 5.13
N ARG A 44 -5.74 -0.05 5.00
CA ARG A 44 -5.49 -1.19 5.86
C ARG A 44 -4.09 -1.75 5.66
N ILE A 45 -3.67 -1.81 4.41
CA ILE A 45 -2.34 -2.32 4.09
C ILE A 45 -1.29 -1.44 4.73
N ARG A 46 -1.45 -0.14 4.61
CA ARG A 46 -0.48 0.79 5.18
C ARG A 46 -0.42 0.65 6.70
N LYS A 47 -1.57 0.52 7.31
CA LYS A 47 -1.62 0.38 8.76
C LYS A 47 -0.96 -0.92 9.20
N LYS A 48 -1.24 -1.98 8.49
CA LYS A 48 -0.68 -3.29 8.81
C LYS A 48 0.84 -3.27 8.72
N LEU A 49 1.35 -2.71 7.66
CA LEU A 49 2.80 -2.65 7.48
C LEU A 49 3.45 -1.76 8.50
N HIS A 50 2.78 -0.70 8.86
CA HIS A 50 3.30 0.21 9.86
C HIS A 50 3.42 -0.47 11.21
N GLU A 51 2.42 -1.26 11.56
CA GLU A 51 2.44 -1.97 12.83
C GLU A 51 3.54 -3.03 12.85
N ASN A 52 3.72 -3.70 11.73
CA ASN A 52 4.76 -4.71 11.64
C ASN A 52 6.14 -4.11 11.87
N ARG A 53 6.37 -2.96 11.28
CA ARG A 53 7.65 -2.31 11.45
C ARG A 53 7.88 -1.95 12.89
N LYS A 54 6.84 -1.58 13.56
CA LYS A 54 6.95 -1.14 14.93
C LYS A 54 7.36 -2.27 15.84
N SER A 55 6.81 -3.43 15.63
CA SER A 55 7.22 -4.56 16.46
C SER A 55 8.53 -5.10 15.98
#